data_b55bc724df91f7a022670a398bd681e8
#
_entry.id   b55bc724df91f7a022670a398bd681e8
#
_cell.length_a   1.000
_cell.length_b   1.000
_cell.length_c   1.000
_cell.angle_alpha   90.00
_cell.angle_beta   90.00
_cell.angle_gamma   90.00
#
_symmetry.space_group_name_H-M   'P 1'
#
loop_
_entity.id
_entity.type
_entity.pdbx_description
1 polymer ?
#
loop_
_entity_poly.entity_id
_entity_poly.type
_entity_poly.pdbx_seq_one_letter_code
_entity_poly.pdbx_strand_id
1 'polypeptide(L)'
;MILVKVIFMAIVSLLCRSQEIRNAFPSIEVYGSKFFYSDTGEQFFMKGIAYQPTPDSESLESKFTNIDEDEVKPTTKRYIDPLADPNICLRDIPYFQRLGVNTLRVYAIDPQLNHDICMNSLMDSGIYVILDLSEPAISINRDNPNWDITIWERYKAVIDSMNSYRNVLGFFAGNEVTNDKSNTDASAFVKAAVRDSKNYIEEKNYRRIPVGYSTNDDIETRSSLSKYFICGDVKADFYGINMYEWCGYSSFEISGYKERTQEFKNYPVPIFFSEFGCNLIRPRPFTEINALYGPQMANVWSGGIVYMYFEEENKYGVVELAKDKDTPRELEDFEILATSFNNVSPLAISKENYTEILKEKGEFNINCPSLSHLWKANERLPPTPNKEKCECIELTQPCVLLPLEDKTNYKKMFDFICGEVDCVDIKADGVLGYYGDFSECSVEQKLSVELSKYFLKQEEMDKCPYESKDILFQGAKKTSNQPKNKQGEDICSKYFKNLNINKEKKVDSNQKEDSNLTSQGIITISHTYCIFIMLFLVCLLTIF
;
A
#
# COMPACT_ATOMS: atom_id res chain seq x y z
N MET A 1 44.24 -0.56 25.82
CA MET A 1 43.11 -1.38 26.31
C MET A 1 42.01 -0.55 26.98
N ILE A 2 42.33 0.33 27.95
CA ILE A 2 41.33 1.19 28.66
C ILE A 2 40.62 2.16 27.68
N LEU A 3 41.33 2.81 26.76
CA LEU A 3 40.75 3.73 25.79
C LEU A 3 39.74 3.08 24.85
N VAL A 4 40.01 1.86 24.40
CA VAL A 4 39.10 1.07 23.53
C VAL A 4 37.80 0.70 24.31
N LYS A 5 37.94 0.36 25.61
CA LYS A 5 36.79 0.06 26.47
C LYS A 5 35.90 1.30 26.71
N VAL A 6 36.51 2.46 26.92
CA VAL A 6 35.77 3.74 27.10
C VAL A 6 35.05 4.13 25.80
N ILE A 7 35.70 4.00 24.65
CA ILE A 7 35.10 4.30 23.35
C ILE A 7 33.93 3.33 23.08
N PHE A 8 34.10 2.03 23.35
CA PHE A 8 33.05 1.04 23.18
C PHE A 8 31.83 1.31 24.09
N MET A 9 32.05 1.62 25.39
CA MET A 9 30.97 2.00 26.30
C MET A 9 30.25 3.27 25.86
N ALA A 10 30.96 4.27 25.35
CA ALA A 10 30.37 5.50 24.84
C ALA A 10 29.51 5.22 23.59
N ILE A 11 29.98 4.36 22.68
CA ILE A 11 29.21 3.96 21.47
C ILE A 11 27.94 3.21 21.88
N VAL A 12 28.04 2.22 22.79
CA VAL A 12 26.87 1.46 23.27
C VAL A 12 25.87 2.38 23.97
N SER A 13 26.34 3.31 24.80
CA SER A 13 25.47 4.29 25.47
C SER A 13 24.77 5.24 24.47
N LEU A 14 25.48 5.67 23.42
CA LEU A 14 24.92 6.49 22.36
C LEU A 14 23.87 5.71 21.54
N LEU A 15 24.12 4.44 21.22
CA LEU A 15 23.18 3.58 20.52
C LEU A 15 21.91 3.31 21.36
N CYS A 16 22.07 2.97 22.65
CA CYS A 16 20.92 2.80 23.54
C CYS A 16 20.09 4.09 23.66
N ARG A 17 20.75 5.24 23.82
CA ARG A 17 20.08 6.54 23.91
C ARG A 17 19.36 6.92 22.62
N SER A 18 19.95 6.64 21.46
CA SER A 18 19.29 6.88 20.17
C SER A 18 18.05 6.01 20.00
N GLN A 19 18.09 4.76 20.47
CA GLN A 19 16.95 3.86 20.44
C GLN A 19 15.82 4.29 21.39
N GLU A 20 16.17 4.78 22.59
CA GLU A 20 15.19 5.35 23.52
C GLU A 20 14.49 6.59 22.92
N ILE A 21 15.26 7.49 22.29
CA ILE A 21 14.69 8.67 21.61
C ILE A 21 13.75 8.27 20.48
N ARG A 22 14.11 7.30 19.64
CA ARG A 22 13.26 6.80 18.55
C ARG A 22 12.00 6.11 19.06
N ASN A 23 12.09 5.36 20.15
CA ASN A 23 10.92 4.77 20.80
C ASN A 23 9.99 5.83 21.41
N ALA A 24 10.51 7.01 21.73
CA ALA A 24 9.74 8.15 22.23
C ALA A 24 9.18 9.03 21.10
N PHE A 25 9.57 8.82 19.83
CA PHE A 25 9.03 9.61 18.72
C PHE A 25 7.51 9.43 18.62
N PRO A 26 6.70 10.51 18.64
CA PRO A 26 5.26 10.41 18.64
C PRO A 26 4.76 9.82 17.32
N SER A 27 3.92 8.80 17.39
CA SER A 27 3.16 8.36 16.22
C SER A 27 1.98 9.31 15.99
N ILE A 28 1.45 9.31 14.76
CA ILE A 28 0.24 10.06 14.45
C ILE A 28 -0.96 9.12 14.58
N GLU A 29 -1.98 9.59 15.28
CA GLU A 29 -3.24 8.89 15.50
C GLU A 29 -4.38 9.55 14.74
N VAL A 30 -5.32 8.73 14.26
CA VAL A 30 -6.61 9.20 13.75
C VAL A 30 -7.62 9.21 14.90
N TYR A 31 -8.27 10.36 15.12
CA TYR A 31 -9.39 10.47 16.04
C TYR A 31 -10.47 11.39 15.45
N GLY A 32 -11.65 10.82 15.18
CA GLY A 32 -12.68 11.50 14.39
C GLY A 32 -12.15 11.94 13.03
N SER A 33 -12.37 13.19 12.64
CA SER A 33 -11.93 13.73 11.35
C SER A 33 -10.56 14.45 11.40
N LYS A 34 -9.68 14.09 12.34
CA LYS A 34 -8.40 14.77 12.53
C LYS A 34 -7.27 13.79 12.85
N PHE A 35 -6.05 14.24 12.55
CA PHE A 35 -4.81 13.60 13.00
C PHE A 35 -4.30 14.27 14.27
N PHE A 36 -3.71 13.48 15.19
CA PHE A 36 -3.15 13.97 16.44
C PHE A 36 -1.79 13.31 16.73
N TYR A 37 -0.89 14.07 17.36
CA TYR A 37 0.29 13.50 17.97
C TYR A 37 -0.10 12.61 19.15
N SER A 38 0.44 11.38 19.20
CA SER A 38 0.07 10.39 20.22
C SER A 38 0.53 10.73 21.64
N ASP A 39 1.55 11.57 21.78
CA ASP A 39 2.14 11.98 23.07
C ASP A 39 1.48 13.24 23.64
N THR A 40 1.31 14.28 22.82
CA THR A 40 0.78 15.57 23.27
C THR A 40 -0.73 15.69 23.09
N GLY A 41 -1.32 14.90 22.20
CA GLY A 41 -2.72 15.08 21.81
C GLY A 41 -2.98 16.39 21.07
N GLU A 42 -1.97 17.08 20.56
CA GLU A 42 -2.12 18.24 19.68
C GLU A 42 -2.46 17.80 18.26
N GLN A 43 -3.30 18.57 17.56
CA GLN A 43 -3.66 18.28 16.18
C GLN A 43 -2.43 18.37 15.27
N PHE A 44 -2.26 17.35 14.43
CA PHE A 44 -1.24 17.31 13.39
C PHE A 44 -1.80 17.81 12.05
N PHE A 45 -1.07 18.72 11.41
CA PHE A 45 -1.32 19.17 10.05
C PHE A 45 -0.18 18.73 9.13
N MET A 46 -0.53 18.04 8.05
CA MET A 46 0.42 17.65 7.02
C MET A 46 0.92 18.87 6.25
N LYS A 47 2.21 19.13 6.27
CA LYS A 47 2.94 19.97 5.31
C LYS A 47 3.80 19.02 4.49
N GLY A 48 3.25 18.44 3.45
CA GLY A 48 3.84 17.30 2.75
C GLY A 48 4.40 17.64 1.39
N ILE A 49 5.29 16.76 0.91
CA ILE A 49 5.77 16.74 -0.47
C ILE A 49 5.85 15.30 -1.00
N ALA A 50 5.46 15.08 -2.25
CA ALA A 50 5.60 13.79 -2.92
C ALA A 50 7.09 13.55 -3.26
N TYR A 51 7.58 12.36 -2.91
CA TYR A 51 9.00 12.01 -2.96
C TYR A 51 9.19 10.66 -3.63
N GLN A 52 9.30 10.65 -4.94
CA GLN A 52 9.49 9.45 -5.75
C GLN A 52 10.33 9.80 -6.99
N PRO A 53 11.61 9.39 -7.05
CA PRO A 53 12.39 9.58 -8.26
C PRO A 53 12.00 8.57 -9.33
N THR A 54 11.96 9.01 -10.58
CA THR A 54 11.74 8.13 -11.74
C THR A 54 13.06 7.60 -12.27
N PRO A 55 13.15 6.31 -12.63
CA PRO A 55 14.33 5.76 -13.30
C PRO A 55 14.53 6.41 -14.68
N ASP A 56 15.77 6.74 -15.04
CA ASP A 56 16.08 7.20 -16.39
C ASP A 56 15.84 6.09 -17.41
N SER A 57 15.34 6.48 -18.60
CA SER A 57 15.18 5.56 -19.74
C SER A 57 16.50 4.84 -20.12
N GLU A 58 17.62 5.54 -20.06
CA GLU A 58 18.95 4.98 -20.35
C GLU A 58 19.39 3.93 -19.30
N SER A 59 19.00 4.10 -18.02
CA SER A 59 19.31 3.13 -16.96
C SER A 59 18.45 1.86 -17.07
N LEU A 60 17.31 1.94 -17.69
CA LEU A 60 16.47 0.78 -18.00
C LEU A 60 17.03 0.00 -19.19
N GLU A 61 17.51 0.66 -20.24
CA GLU A 61 18.06 0.00 -21.43
C GLU A 61 19.45 -0.61 -21.19
N SER A 62 20.33 0.05 -20.41
CA SER A 62 21.69 -0.45 -20.16
C SER A 62 21.76 -1.75 -19.34
N LYS A 63 20.73 -2.07 -18.57
CA LYS A 63 20.60 -3.33 -17.83
C LYS A 63 20.17 -4.51 -18.71
N PHE A 64 19.67 -4.23 -19.92
CA PHE A 64 19.26 -5.28 -20.87
C PHE A 64 20.37 -5.77 -21.78
N THR A 65 21.51 -5.04 -21.90
CA THR A 65 22.55 -5.34 -22.88
C THR A 65 23.72 -6.20 -22.36
N ASN A 66 23.79 -6.51 -21.06
CA ASN A 66 24.93 -7.19 -20.43
C ASN A 66 24.55 -8.35 -19.49
N ILE A 67 23.57 -9.17 -19.86
CA ILE A 67 23.20 -10.35 -19.05
C ILE A 67 23.62 -11.61 -19.81
N ASP A 68 24.50 -12.42 -19.22
CA ASP A 68 24.79 -13.79 -19.64
C ASP A 68 23.49 -14.63 -19.53
N GLU A 69 23.23 -15.47 -20.54
CA GLU A 69 21.96 -16.19 -20.75
C GLU A 69 21.57 -17.18 -19.63
N ASP A 70 22.44 -17.40 -18.63
CA ASP A 70 22.24 -18.40 -17.57
C ASP A 70 21.85 -17.82 -16.19
N GLU A 71 21.75 -16.50 -16.01
CA GLU A 71 21.26 -15.91 -14.76
C GLU A 71 19.76 -15.61 -14.84
N VAL A 72 19.01 -16.05 -13.82
CA VAL A 72 17.59 -15.71 -13.59
C VAL A 72 17.44 -14.19 -13.69
N LYS A 73 16.78 -13.70 -14.75
CA LYS A 73 16.55 -12.28 -15.02
C LYS A 73 15.95 -11.63 -13.78
N PRO A 74 16.64 -10.68 -13.13
CA PRO A 74 15.98 -9.89 -12.08
C PRO A 74 14.83 -9.12 -12.74
N THR A 75 13.63 -9.19 -12.15
CA THR A 75 12.51 -8.35 -12.54
C THR A 75 12.95 -6.89 -12.46
N THR A 76 13.12 -6.23 -13.60
CA THR A 76 13.56 -4.84 -13.67
C THR A 76 12.47 -3.98 -13.03
N LYS A 77 12.71 -3.50 -11.80
CA LYS A 77 11.77 -2.62 -11.12
C LYS A 77 11.65 -1.32 -11.88
N ARG A 78 10.41 -0.92 -12.15
CA ARG A 78 10.08 0.32 -12.88
C ARG A 78 10.07 1.55 -11.98
N TYR A 79 10.69 1.49 -10.80
CA TYR A 79 10.78 2.60 -9.84
C TYR A 79 12.07 2.51 -9.04
N ILE A 80 12.48 3.64 -8.47
CA ILE A 80 13.57 3.75 -7.52
C ILE A 80 12.94 3.85 -6.13
N ASP A 81 13.43 3.07 -5.16
CA ASP A 81 13.03 3.20 -3.76
C ASP A 81 13.90 4.27 -3.08
N PRO A 82 13.38 5.48 -2.82
CA PRO A 82 14.16 6.55 -2.24
C PRO A 82 14.43 6.36 -0.74
N LEU A 83 13.73 5.42 -0.09
CA LEU A 83 13.88 5.14 1.34
C LEU A 83 14.86 4.00 1.63
N ALA A 84 15.33 3.30 0.60
CA ALA A 84 16.29 2.21 0.73
C ALA A 84 17.72 2.61 0.31
N ASP A 85 17.91 3.80 -0.28
CA ASP A 85 19.22 4.31 -0.67
C ASP A 85 19.64 5.50 0.22
N PRO A 86 20.61 5.27 1.14
CA PRO A 86 21.11 6.34 2.01
C PRO A 86 21.71 7.53 1.25
N ASN A 87 22.27 7.33 0.04
CA ASN A 87 22.81 8.43 -0.74
C ASN A 87 21.72 9.37 -1.24
N ILE A 88 20.53 8.84 -1.50
CA ILE A 88 19.36 9.63 -1.91
C ILE A 88 18.75 10.33 -0.69
N CYS A 89 18.32 9.57 0.32
CA CYS A 89 17.56 10.14 1.43
C CYS A 89 18.36 11.13 2.28
N LEU A 90 19.63 10.81 2.62
CA LEU A 90 20.47 11.69 3.43
C LEU A 90 20.87 12.97 2.70
N ARG A 91 21.01 12.91 1.38
CA ARG A 91 21.23 14.09 0.54
C ARG A 91 20.06 15.07 0.64
N ASP A 92 18.81 14.54 0.64
CA ASP A 92 17.61 15.34 0.46
C ASP A 92 16.99 15.84 1.79
N ILE A 93 17.30 15.21 2.92
CA ILE A 93 16.80 15.65 4.25
C ILE A 93 17.04 17.15 4.54
N PRO A 94 18.23 17.75 4.30
CA PRO A 94 18.43 19.18 4.52
C PRO A 94 17.50 20.07 3.69
N TYR A 95 17.13 19.64 2.48
CA TYR A 95 16.18 20.36 1.62
C TYR A 95 14.76 20.25 2.17
N PHE A 96 14.35 19.09 2.69
CA PHE A 96 13.04 18.94 3.34
C PHE A 96 12.91 19.85 4.56
N GLN A 97 13.96 19.93 5.38
CA GLN A 97 13.99 20.84 6.53
C GLN A 97 13.87 22.32 6.12
N ARG A 98 14.56 22.73 5.06
CA ARG A 98 14.46 24.10 4.52
C ARG A 98 13.08 24.40 3.95
N LEU A 99 12.46 23.42 3.26
CA LEU A 99 11.08 23.52 2.78
C LEU A 99 10.07 23.64 3.93
N GLY A 100 10.42 23.23 5.14
CA GLY A 100 9.50 23.19 6.28
C GLY A 100 8.46 22.07 6.18
N VAL A 101 8.76 21.00 5.42
CA VAL A 101 7.90 19.84 5.30
C VAL A 101 8.04 18.92 6.51
N ASN A 102 6.94 18.31 6.92
CA ASN A 102 6.89 17.33 8.00
C ASN A 102 6.40 15.95 7.53
N THR A 103 6.05 15.81 6.26
CA THR A 103 5.51 14.57 5.71
C THR A 103 6.03 14.34 4.29
N LEU A 104 6.49 13.12 4.01
CA LEU A 104 6.79 12.66 2.65
C LEU A 104 5.73 11.65 2.20
N ARG A 105 5.26 11.76 0.95
CA ARG A 105 4.49 10.70 0.30
C ARG A 105 5.39 9.93 -0.67
N VAL A 106 5.46 8.61 -0.49
CA VAL A 106 6.24 7.71 -1.36
C VAL A 106 5.30 6.71 -2.02
N TYR A 107 5.32 6.64 -3.34
CA TYR A 107 4.37 5.84 -4.13
C TYR A 107 4.76 4.37 -4.27
N ALA A 108 6.06 4.07 -4.19
CA ALA A 108 6.54 2.70 -4.29
C ALA A 108 7.85 2.49 -3.53
N ILE A 109 7.90 1.44 -2.74
CA ILE A 109 9.11 0.95 -2.06
C ILE A 109 9.35 -0.51 -2.40
N ASP A 110 10.58 -0.97 -2.25
CA ASP A 110 10.93 -2.38 -2.28
C ASP A 110 10.94 -2.98 -0.86
N PRO A 111 9.91 -3.72 -0.44
CA PRO A 111 9.82 -4.24 0.92
C PRO A 111 10.92 -5.26 1.29
N GLN A 112 11.75 -5.69 0.34
CA GLN A 112 12.86 -6.58 0.58
C GLN A 112 14.18 -5.84 0.91
N LEU A 113 14.22 -4.54 0.70
CA LEU A 113 15.38 -3.71 1.00
C LEU A 113 15.36 -3.21 2.46
N ASN A 114 16.52 -2.77 2.93
CA ASN A 114 16.65 -2.18 4.26
C ASN A 114 16.39 -0.68 4.23
N HIS A 115 15.46 -0.20 5.05
CA HIS A 115 15.05 1.19 5.14
C HIS A 115 15.54 1.90 6.42
N ASP A 116 16.28 1.20 7.30
CA ASP A 116 16.63 1.69 8.63
C ASP A 116 17.33 3.05 8.61
N ILE A 117 18.31 3.23 7.72
CA ILE A 117 19.08 4.48 7.68
C ILE A 117 18.17 5.64 7.29
N CYS A 118 17.42 5.51 6.21
CA CYS A 118 16.56 6.58 5.72
C CYS A 118 15.40 6.87 6.69
N MET A 119 14.67 5.84 7.11
CA MET A 119 13.51 6.02 7.99
C MET A 119 13.90 6.59 9.35
N ASN A 120 15.02 6.14 9.92
CA ASN A 120 15.52 6.70 11.17
C ASN A 120 16.01 8.14 11.02
N SER A 121 16.69 8.49 9.93
CA SER A 121 17.18 9.86 9.69
C SER A 121 16.03 10.83 9.43
N LEU A 122 14.97 10.40 8.73
CA LEU A 122 13.73 11.15 8.57
C LEU A 122 13.04 11.35 9.94
N MET A 123 12.98 10.31 10.78
CA MET A 123 12.44 10.39 12.13
C MET A 123 13.23 11.37 13.00
N ASP A 124 14.55 11.28 12.99
CA ASP A 124 15.45 12.20 13.72
C ASP A 124 15.30 13.67 13.24
N SER A 125 14.78 13.85 12.01
CA SER A 125 14.48 15.16 11.41
C SER A 125 13.03 15.62 11.60
N GLY A 126 12.20 14.86 12.33
CA GLY A 126 10.79 15.19 12.57
C GLY A 126 9.86 14.92 11.39
N ILE A 127 10.29 14.09 10.42
CA ILE A 127 9.57 13.84 9.17
C ILE A 127 8.83 12.50 9.21
N TYR A 128 7.53 12.54 8.95
CA TYR A 128 6.66 11.39 8.79
C TYR A 128 6.64 10.93 7.34
N VAL A 129 6.26 9.67 7.12
CA VAL A 129 6.12 9.08 5.79
C VAL A 129 4.74 8.45 5.65
N ILE A 130 4.05 8.77 4.56
CA ILE A 130 2.82 8.10 4.13
C ILE A 130 3.10 7.37 2.81
N LEU A 131 2.70 6.10 2.70
CA LEU A 131 3.12 5.20 1.64
C LEU A 131 1.94 4.62 0.89
N ASP A 132 2.09 4.45 -0.42
CA ASP A 132 1.18 3.63 -1.19
C ASP A 132 1.58 2.14 -1.03
N LEU A 133 0.59 1.25 -0.85
CA LEU A 133 0.83 -0.20 -0.71
C LEU A 133 1.11 -0.87 -2.06
N SER A 134 0.62 -0.27 -3.13
CA SER A 134 0.83 -0.72 -4.51
C SER A 134 2.21 -0.36 -5.06
N GLU A 135 2.45 -0.80 -6.29
CA GLU A 135 3.53 -0.34 -7.15
C GLU A 135 3.05 -0.33 -8.61
N PRO A 136 3.79 0.27 -9.56
CA PRO A 136 3.33 0.39 -10.94
C PRO A 136 2.97 -0.92 -11.65
N ALA A 137 3.63 -2.03 -11.29
CA ALA A 137 3.38 -3.34 -11.89
C ALA A 137 2.39 -4.21 -11.10
N ILE A 138 2.17 -3.90 -9.79
CA ILE A 138 1.31 -4.67 -8.89
C ILE A 138 0.35 -3.71 -8.19
N SER A 139 -0.80 -3.48 -8.83
CA SER A 139 -1.84 -2.58 -8.35
C SER A 139 -3.22 -3.05 -8.84
N ILE A 140 -4.28 -2.55 -8.23
CA ILE A 140 -5.65 -2.77 -8.71
C ILE A 140 -5.83 -2.00 -10.02
N ASN A 141 -6.04 -2.73 -11.12
CA ASN A 141 -6.26 -2.14 -12.44
C ASN A 141 -7.71 -1.66 -12.56
N ARG A 142 -7.95 -0.43 -13.01
CA ARG A 142 -9.29 0.14 -13.15
C ARG A 142 -10.13 -0.45 -14.26
N ASP A 143 -9.49 -0.94 -15.33
CA ASP A 143 -10.17 -1.46 -16.52
C ASP A 143 -10.54 -2.95 -16.37
N ASN A 144 -9.81 -3.66 -15.51
CA ASN A 144 -10.08 -5.05 -15.15
C ASN A 144 -9.77 -5.26 -13.66
N PRO A 145 -10.62 -4.72 -12.79
CA PRO A 145 -10.31 -4.67 -11.37
C PRO A 145 -10.32 -6.05 -10.72
N ASN A 146 -9.32 -6.30 -9.90
CA ASN A 146 -9.15 -7.54 -9.16
C ASN A 146 -8.50 -7.27 -7.80
N TRP A 147 -8.86 -8.11 -6.82
CA TRP A 147 -8.19 -8.17 -5.52
C TRP A 147 -7.72 -9.60 -5.31
N ASP A 148 -6.50 -9.88 -5.74
CA ASP A 148 -5.94 -11.23 -5.79
C ASP A 148 -4.71 -11.39 -4.88
N ILE A 149 -4.27 -12.64 -4.78
CA ILE A 149 -3.17 -13.03 -3.92
C ILE A 149 -1.86 -12.29 -4.26
N THR A 150 -1.62 -11.94 -5.53
CA THR A 150 -0.41 -11.23 -5.97
C THR A 150 -0.37 -9.81 -5.39
N ILE A 151 -1.49 -9.09 -5.51
CA ILE A 151 -1.63 -7.73 -4.95
C ILE A 151 -1.60 -7.80 -3.42
N TRP A 152 -2.30 -8.78 -2.83
CA TRP A 152 -2.38 -8.94 -1.39
C TRP A 152 -1.03 -9.26 -0.73
N GLU A 153 -0.23 -10.18 -1.31
CA GLU A 153 1.12 -10.48 -0.82
C GLU A 153 2.03 -9.25 -0.88
N ARG A 154 1.91 -8.43 -1.94
CA ARG A 154 2.61 -7.16 -2.06
C ARG A 154 2.23 -6.21 -0.92
N TYR A 155 0.93 -6.03 -0.64
CA TYR A 155 0.46 -5.12 0.41
C TYR A 155 0.94 -5.56 1.79
N LYS A 156 0.86 -6.86 2.09
CA LYS A 156 1.41 -7.41 3.34
C LYS A 156 2.90 -7.17 3.48
N ALA A 157 3.67 -7.39 2.41
CA ALA A 157 5.11 -7.18 2.43
C ALA A 157 5.49 -5.73 2.74
N VAL A 158 4.78 -4.74 2.18
CA VAL A 158 4.99 -3.31 2.50
C VAL A 158 4.63 -3.01 3.96
N ILE A 159 3.49 -3.51 4.45
CA ILE A 159 3.09 -3.34 5.84
C ILE A 159 4.13 -3.95 6.77
N ASP A 160 4.58 -5.19 6.51
CA ASP A 160 5.57 -5.90 7.32
C ASP A 160 6.93 -5.16 7.36
N SER A 161 7.36 -4.62 6.24
CA SER A 161 8.62 -3.88 6.14
C SER A 161 8.58 -2.54 6.89
N MET A 162 7.40 -1.90 6.95
CA MET A 162 7.27 -0.52 7.44
C MET A 162 6.66 -0.38 8.84
N ASN A 163 6.04 -1.43 9.39
CA ASN A 163 5.30 -1.34 10.66
C ASN A 163 6.14 -0.93 11.87
N SER A 164 7.43 -1.23 11.88
CA SER A 164 8.35 -0.95 12.99
C SER A 164 8.73 0.53 13.11
N TYR A 165 8.61 1.32 12.03
CA TYR A 165 8.99 2.72 12.03
C TYR A 165 7.86 3.61 12.56
N ARG A 166 8.10 4.30 13.67
CA ARG A 166 7.09 5.14 14.34
C ARG A 166 6.66 6.36 13.51
N ASN A 167 7.51 6.80 12.60
CA ASN A 167 7.23 7.89 11.66
C ASN A 167 6.44 7.47 10.41
N VAL A 168 6.02 6.21 10.29
CA VAL A 168 5.00 5.83 9.29
C VAL A 168 3.66 6.39 9.75
N LEU A 169 3.12 7.34 8.98
CA LEU A 169 1.85 8.02 9.27
C LEU A 169 0.64 7.17 8.87
N GLY A 170 0.72 6.52 7.71
CA GLY A 170 -0.38 5.72 7.17
C GLY A 170 -0.04 5.07 5.84
N PHE A 171 -1.00 4.27 5.34
CA PHE A 171 -0.91 3.61 4.04
C PHE A 171 -2.09 3.98 3.14
N PHE A 172 -1.82 4.23 1.85
CA PHE A 172 -2.84 4.28 0.83
C PHE A 172 -3.06 2.88 0.23
N ALA A 173 -4.28 2.38 0.29
CA ALA A 173 -4.66 1.11 -0.36
C ALA A 173 -4.88 1.26 -1.87
N GLY A 174 -4.81 2.47 -2.39
CA GLY A 174 -4.88 2.79 -3.80
C GLY A 174 -4.82 4.29 -4.04
N ASN A 175 -4.42 4.66 -5.26
CA ASN A 175 -4.38 6.03 -5.75
C ASN A 175 -5.07 6.10 -7.12
N GLU A 176 -6.12 6.91 -7.23
CA GLU A 176 -6.89 7.15 -8.46
C GLU A 176 -7.28 5.88 -9.24
N VAL A 177 -7.58 4.79 -8.52
CA VAL A 177 -8.01 3.54 -9.14
C VAL A 177 -9.33 3.76 -9.87
N THR A 178 -10.31 4.36 -9.21
CA THR A 178 -11.47 4.95 -9.88
C THR A 178 -11.14 6.38 -10.27
N ASN A 179 -11.29 6.73 -11.55
CA ASN A 179 -11.01 8.08 -12.02
C ASN A 179 -12.16 8.73 -12.83
N ASP A 180 -13.16 7.95 -13.22
CA ASP A 180 -14.38 8.42 -13.85
C ASP A 180 -15.55 7.44 -13.66
N LYS A 181 -16.73 7.79 -14.16
CA LYS A 181 -17.96 6.97 -14.03
C LYS A 181 -17.89 5.60 -14.71
N SER A 182 -16.97 5.38 -15.66
CA SER A 182 -16.87 4.11 -16.38
C SER A 182 -16.30 2.98 -15.53
N ASN A 183 -15.46 3.33 -14.53
CA ASN A 183 -14.67 2.39 -13.72
C ASN A 183 -14.93 2.50 -12.20
N THR A 184 -16.09 3.01 -11.79
CA THR A 184 -16.42 3.13 -10.36
C THR A 184 -16.56 1.80 -9.64
N ASP A 185 -16.81 0.70 -10.34
CA ASP A 185 -16.84 -0.67 -9.81
C ASP A 185 -15.49 -1.13 -9.25
N ALA A 186 -14.37 -0.58 -9.74
CA ALA A 186 -13.05 -0.81 -9.18
C ALA A 186 -12.93 -0.41 -7.69
N SER A 187 -13.76 0.53 -7.24
CA SER A 187 -13.80 0.95 -5.82
C SER A 187 -14.14 -0.19 -4.85
N ALA A 188 -14.89 -1.22 -5.28
CA ALA A 188 -15.20 -2.38 -4.44
C ALA A 188 -13.93 -3.17 -4.07
N PHE A 189 -13.00 -3.28 -5.00
CA PHE A 189 -11.72 -3.97 -4.80
C PHE A 189 -10.78 -3.16 -3.92
N VAL A 190 -10.72 -1.85 -4.10
CA VAL A 190 -9.94 -0.96 -3.23
C VAL A 190 -10.48 -0.95 -1.80
N LYS A 191 -11.80 -0.94 -1.64
CA LYS A 191 -12.42 -1.01 -0.31
C LYS A 191 -12.15 -2.35 0.39
N ALA A 192 -12.10 -3.46 -0.37
CA ALA A 192 -11.63 -4.75 0.15
C ALA A 192 -10.16 -4.69 0.58
N ALA A 193 -9.30 -4.04 -0.21
CA ALA A 193 -7.90 -3.84 0.14
C ALA A 193 -7.74 -3.03 1.44
N VAL A 194 -8.56 -1.99 1.66
CA VAL A 194 -8.61 -1.25 2.94
C VAL A 194 -9.00 -2.19 4.09
N ARG A 195 -10.08 -3.00 3.92
CA ARG A 195 -10.53 -3.97 4.93
C ARG A 195 -9.40 -4.91 5.32
N ASP A 196 -8.80 -5.56 4.34
CA ASP A 196 -7.84 -6.63 4.57
C ASP A 196 -6.51 -6.10 5.13
N SER A 197 -6.06 -4.92 4.70
CA SER A 197 -4.86 -4.27 5.24
C SER A 197 -5.05 -3.88 6.71
N LYS A 198 -6.23 -3.34 7.09
CA LYS A 198 -6.55 -3.02 8.48
C LYS A 198 -6.63 -4.27 9.35
N ASN A 199 -7.32 -5.31 8.89
CA ASN A 199 -7.41 -6.58 9.59
C ASN A 199 -6.02 -7.22 9.78
N TYR A 200 -5.17 -7.17 8.77
CA TYR A 200 -3.81 -7.71 8.83
C TYR A 200 -2.96 -7.00 9.88
N ILE A 201 -3.01 -5.67 9.93
CA ILE A 201 -2.32 -4.86 10.94
C ILE A 201 -2.77 -5.27 12.36
N GLU A 202 -4.08 -5.50 12.55
CA GLU A 202 -4.65 -5.94 13.81
C GLU A 202 -4.27 -7.39 14.16
N GLU A 203 -4.40 -8.33 13.23
CA GLU A 203 -4.03 -9.75 13.40
C GLU A 203 -2.56 -9.95 13.75
N LYS A 204 -1.67 -9.11 13.17
CA LYS A 204 -0.25 -9.11 13.47
C LYS A 204 0.10 -8.42 14.79
N ASN A 205 -0.86 -7.80 15.47
CA ASN A 205 -0.63 -6.98 16.65
C ASN A 205 0.38 -5.85 16.40
N TYR A 206 0.40 -5.30 15.18
CA TYR A 206 1.18 -4.13 14.86
C TYR A 206 0.57 -2.87 15.49
N ARG A 207 1.35 -1.80 15.58
CA ARG A 207 0.81 -0.49 15.90
C ARG A 207 -0.34 -0.19 14.94
N ARG A 208 -1.42 0.39 15.43
CA ARG A 208 -2.52 0.84 14.58
C ARG A 208 -2.03 1.92 13.63
N ILE A 209 -1.69 1.53 12.39
CA ILE A 209 -1.30 2.40 11.30
C ILE A 209 -2.54 2.64 10.45
N PRO A 210 -2.96 3.90 10.23
CA PRO A 210 -4.15 4.20 9.44
C PRO A 210 -4.02 3.72 7.98
N VAL A 211 -5.12 3.21 7.41
CA VAL A 211 -5.22 2.81 6.00
C VAL A 211 -6.34 3.60 5.32
N GLY A 212 -6.02 4.28 4.23
CA GLY A 212 -6.97 5.10 3.49
C GLY A 212 -6.86 4.98 1.98
N TYR A 213 -7.49 5.90 1.28
CA TYR A 213 -7.54 5.97 -0.18
C TYR A 213 -7.22 7.39 -0.66
N SER A 214 -6.56 7.49 -1.80
CA SER A 214 -6.31 8.73 -2.53
C SER A 214 -7.10 8.72 -3.84
N THR A 215 -7.84 9.78 -4.11
CA THR A 215 -8.70 9.91 -5.29
C THR A 215 -8.37 11.15 -6.11
N ASN A 216 -8.75 11.13 -7.39
CA ASN A 216 -8.89 12.35 -8.19
C ASN A 216 -10.15 13.15 -7.75
N ASP A 217 -10.30 14.36 -8.27
CA ASP A 217 -11.46 15.22 -8.02
C ASP A 217 -12.39 15.28 -9.26
N ASP A 218 -13.00 14.16 -9.62
CA ASP A 218 -13.96 14.09 -10.73
C ASP A 218 -15.37 14.53 -10.28
N ILE A 219 -15.98 15.46 -10.99
CA ILE A 219 -17.25 16.07 -10.63
C ILE A 219 -18.44 15.09 -10.63
N GLU A 220 -18.40 14.04 -11.47
CA GLU A 220 -19.50 13.07 -11.59
C GLU A 220 -19.44 12.00 -10.50
N THR A 221 -18.23 11.65 -10.01
CA THR A 221 -18.01 10.49 -9.12
C THR A 221 -17.65 10.86 -7.69
N ARG A 222 -17.02 12.02 -7.43
CA ARG A 222 -16.45 12.42 -6.13
C ARG A 222 -17.41 12.27 -4.93
N SER A 223 -18.68 12.67 -5.11
CA SER A 223 -19.67 12.60 -4.02
C SER A 223 -20.01 11.15 -3.66
N SER A 224 -20.15 10.27 -4.65
CA SER A 224 -20.38 8.85 -4.41
C SER A 224 -19.12 8.18 -3.87
N LEU A 225 -17.98 8.48 -4.44
CA LEU A 225 -16.69 7.91 -4.08
C LEU A 225 -16.32 8.22 -2.62
N SER A 226 -16.43 9.48 -2.20
CA SER A 226 -16.16 9.87 -0.81
C SER A 226 -17.07 9.17 0.20
N LYS A 227 -18.37 9.04 -0.12
CA LYS A 227 -19.32 8.31 0.74
C LYS A 227 -19.03 6.82 0.80
N TYR A 228 -18.65 6.20 -0.33
CA TYR A 228 -18.39 4.77 -0.42
C TYR A 228 -17.28 4.31 0.51
N PHE A 229 -16.20 5.06 0.63
CA PHE A 229 -15.07 4.68 1.48
C PHE A 229 -15.31 4.86 2.99
N ILE A 230 -16.44 5.46 3.39
CA ILE A 230 -16.77 5.67 4.81
C ILE A 230 -18.14 5.11 5.21
N CYS A 231 -18.86 4.46 4.30
CA CYS A 231 -20.15 3.83 4.58
C CYS A 231 -20.01 2.35 4.94
N GLY A 232 -21.06 1.77 5.53
CA GLY A 232 -21.11 0.36 5.92
C GLY A 232 -20.10 0.00 7.01
N ASP A 233 -19.77 -1.29 7.09
CA ASP A 233 -18.89 -1.84 8.14
C ASP A 233 -17.40 -1.58 7.87
N VAL A 234 -17.02 -1.51 6.61
CA VAL A 234 -15.64 -1.25 6.18
C VAL A 234 -15.47 0.24 5.90
N LYS A 235 -14.63 0.90 6.68
CA LYS A 235 -14.36 2.34 6.54
C LYS A 235 -12.84 2.56 6.40
N ALA A 236 -12.47 3.45 5.47
CA ALA A 236 -11.13 4.00 5.42
C ALA A 236 -10.85 4.84 6.67
N ASP A 237 -9.61 4.86 7.14
CA ASP A 237 -9.23 5.67 8.31
C ASP A 237 -8.97 7.14 7.94
N PHE A 238 -8.70 7.43 6.68
CA PHE A 238 -8.54 8.78 6.12
C PHE A 238 -8.88 8.78 4.62
N TYR A 239 -9.09 9.96 4.06
CA TYR A 239 -9.41 10.14 2.65
C TYR A 239 -8.58 11.28 2.05
N GLY A 240 -7.79 10.98 1.04
CA GLY A 240 -6.99 11.96 0.31
C GLY A 240 -7.64 12.34 -1.02
N ILE A 241 -7.48 13.60 -1.44
CA ILE A 241 -7.95 14.09 -2.75
C ILE A 241 -6.79 14.73 -3.48
N ASN A 242 -6.53 14.31 -4.72
CA ASN A 242 -5.59 14.96 -5.62
C ASN A 242 -6.29 16.21 -6.20
N MET A 243 -5.93 17.39 -5.65
CA MET A 243 -6.67 18.63 -5.82
C MET A 243 -5.88 19.65 -6.65
N TYR A 244 -6.25 19.83 -7.89
CA TYR A 244 -5.57 20.73 -8.82
C TYR A 244 -6.46 21.88 -9.33
N GLU A 245 -7.56 22.20 -8.60
CA GLU A 245 -8.49 23.28 -8.99
C GLU A 245 -7.89 24.70 -8.83
N TRP A 246 -6.86 24.87 -7.98
CA TRP A 246 -6.21 26.16 -7.75
C TRP A 246 -4.93 26.27 -8.61
N CYS A 247 -4.98 27.06 -9.69
CA CYS A 247 -3.85 27.29 -10.58
C CYS A 247 -3.38 28.75 -10.54
N GLY A 248 -2.14 28.96 -10.09
CA GLY A 248 -1.53 30.28 -10.02
C GLY A 248 -2.16 31.19 -8.96
N TYR A 249 -2.42 32.44 -9.32
CA TYR A 249 -3.05 33.41 -8.43
C TYR A 249 -4.58 33.27 -8.49
N SER A 250 -5.16 32.67 -7.46
CA SER A 250 -6.60 32.47 -7.31
C SER A 250 -7.06 32.88 -5.91
N SER A 251 -8.30 32.57 -5.52
CA SER A 251 -8.82 32.79 -4.18
C SER A 251 -9.69 31.62 -3.72
N PHE A 252 -9.94 31.53 -2.43
CA PHE A 252 -10.80 30.52 -1.82
C PHE A 252 -12.20 30.47 -2.47
N GLU A 253 -12.75 31.63 -2.88
CA GLU A 253 -14.06 31.77 -3.49
C GLU A 253 -14.11 31.35 -4.97
N ILE A 254 -12.98 31.46 -5.71
CA ILE A 254 -12.96 31.29 -7.17
C ILE A 254 -12.43 29.92 -7.58
N SER A 255 -11.53 29.35 -6.76
CA SER A 255 -10.80 28.12 -7.07
C SER A 255 -11.59 26.82 -6.92
N GLY A 256 -12.84 26.87 -6.44
CA GLY A 256 -13.58 25.66 -6.05
C GLY A 256 -13.30 25.19 -4.59
N TYR A 257 -12.27 25.71 -3.93
CA TYR A 257 -11.90 25.28 -2.57
C TYR A 257 -13.00 25.54 -1.53
N LYS A 258 -13.79 26.61 -1.71
CA LYS A 258 -14.94 26.91 -0.84
C LYS A 258 -16.00 25.82 -0.91
N GLU A 259 -16.38 25.43 -2.11
CA GLU A 259 -17.37 24.38 -2.39
C GLU A 259 -16.90 23.04 -1.84
N ARG A 260 -15.62 22.68 -2.06
CA ARG A 260 -15.03 21.46 -1.51
C ARG A 260 -15.01 21.48 0.02
N THR A 261 -14.63 22.62 0.62
CA THR A 261 -14.62 22.77 2.08
C THR A 261 -16.02 22.62 2.68
N GLN A 262 -17.06 23.14 2.03
CA GLN A 262 -18.44 22.97 2.47
C GLN A 262 -18.92 21.52 2.33
N GLU A 263 -18.60 20.84 1.23
CA GLU A 263 -18.94 19.44 0.98
C GLU A 263 -18.38 18.53 2.08
N PHE A 264 -17.13 18.76 2.48
CA PHE A 264 -16.44 17.91 3.46
C PHE A 264 -16.49 18.41 4.91
N LYS A 265 -17.23 19.49 5.21
CA LYS A 265 -17.29 20.11 6.55
C LYS A 265 -17.59 19.12 7.68
N ASN A 266 -18.41 18.11 7.42
CA ASN A 266 -18.82 17.10 8.40
C ASN A 266 -18.31 15.70 8.04
N TYR A 267 -17.26 15.60 7.27
CA TYR A 267 -16.68 14.30 6.90
C TYR A 267 -16.09 13.62 8.14
N PRO A 268 -16.38 12.32 8.39
CA PRO A 268 -16.12 11.71 9.69
C PRO A 268 -14.70 11.22 9.92
N VAL A 269 -13.87 11.19 8.86
CA VAL A 269 -12.45 10.80 8.93
C VAL A 269 -11.57 11.95 8.46
N PRO A 270 -10.27 11.98 8.78
CA PRO A 270 -9.36 13.00 8.27
C PRO A 270 -9.37 13.07 6.76
N ILE A 271 -9.45 14.30 6.24
CA ILE A 271 -9.36 14.59 4.82
C ILE A 271 -8.23 15.59 4.58
N PHE A 272 -7.51 15.41 3.50
CA PHE A 272 -6.39 16.27 3.12
C PHE A 272 -6.15 16.20 1.61
N PHE A 273 -5.40 17.15 1.08
CA PHE A 273 -4.97 17.08 -0.31
C PHE A 273 -3.82 16.08 -0.43
N SER A 274 -4.09 14.90 -0.97
CA SER A 274 -3.06 13.88 -1.19
C SER A 274 -2.10 14.25 -2.31
N GLU A 275 -2.52 15.15 -3.20
CA GLU A 275 -1.66 15.90 -4.13
C GLU A 275 -2.26 17.27 -4.39
N PHE A 276 -1.40 18.30 -4.50
CA PHE A 276 -1.78 19.64 -4.97
C PHE A 276 -0.58 20.39 -5.53
N GLY A 277 -0.80 21.57 -6.12
CA GLY A 277 0.24 22.42 -6.68
C GLY A 277 0.22 22.45 -8.20
N CYS A 278 -0.90 22.94 -8.78
CA CYS A 278 -1.07 23.10 -10.21
C CYS A 278 0.10 23.89 -10.85
N ASN A 279 0.68 23.36 -11.95
CA ASN A 279 1.86 23.93 -12.61
C ASN A 279 1.56 24.65 -13.95
N LEU A 280 0.30 24.98 -14.20
CA LEU A 280 -0.07 25.77 -15.40
C LEU A 280 0.61 27.14 -15.42
N ILE A 281 0.97 27.68 -14.25
CA ILE A 281 1.75 28.91 -14.10
C ILE A 281 3.03 28.57 -13.34
N ARG A 282 4.17 28.87 -13.97
CA ARG A 282 5.49 28.71 -13.36
C ARG A 282 6.30 30.01 -13.43
N PRO A 283 7.10 30.33 -12.38
CA PRO A 283 7.18 29.57 -11.12
C PRO A 283 5.83 29.56 -10.41
N ARG A 284 5.52 28.42 -9.73
CA ARG A 284 4.26 28.26 -8.99
C ARG A 284 4.22 29.20 -7.80
N PRO A 285 3.19 30.04 -7.65
CA PRO A 285 3.13 30.99 -6.54
C PRO A 285 2.70 30.36 -5.21
N PHE A 286 2.16 29.12 -5.22
CA PHE A 286 1.67 28.37 -4.05
C PHE A 286 0.74 29.16 -3.13
N THR A 287 -0.07 30.07 -3.69
CA THR A 287 -0.98 30.94 -2.92
C THR A 287 -2.09 30.15 -2.22
N GLU A 288 -2.43 28.95 -2.70
CA GLU A 288 -3.37 27.99 -2.11
C GLU A 288 -2.95 27.54 -0.71
N ILE A 289 -1.65 27.54 -0.38
CA ILE A 289 -1.13 27.16 0.94
C ILE A 289 -1.70 28.07 2.03
N ASN A 290 -1.80 29.38 1.77
CA ASN A 290 -2.38 30.31 2.74
C ASN A 290 -3.86 30.02 3.02
N ALA A 291 -4.61 29.58 2.01
CA ALA A 291 -6.02 29.20 2.19
C ALA A 291 -6.14 27.86 2.93
N LEU A 292 -5.37 26.83 2.50
CA LEU A 292 -5.43 25.47 3.04
C LEU A 292 -5.13 25.43 4.54
N TYR A 293 -4.11 26.15 4.98
CA TYR A 293 -3.71 26.23 6.40
C TYR A 293 -4.34 27.42 7.13
N GLY A 294 -5.14 28.23 6.45
CA GLY A 294 -5.86 29.34 7.03
C GLY A 294 -7.16 28.92 7.73
N PRO A 295 -7.79 29.85 8.49
CA PRO A 295 -8.96 29.54 9.33
C PRO A 295 -10.19 29.08 8.54
N GLN A 296 -10.27 29.36 7.24
CA GLN A 296 -11.38 28.95 6.37
C GLN A 296 -11.36 27.43 6.08
N MET A 297 -10.18 26.83 5.98
CA MET A 297 -10.00 25.45 5.58
C MET A 297 -9.45 24.54 6.68
N ALA A 298 -8.57 25.01 7.56
CA ALA A 298 -7.87 24.19 8.57
C ALA A 298 -8.83 23.47 9.56
N ASN A 299 -10.08 23.95 9.70
CA ASN A 299 -11.08 23.26 10.52
C ASN A 299 -11.61 21.98 9.85
N VAL A 300 -11.47 21.84 8.53
CA VAL A 300 -11.95 20.70 7.71
C VAL A 300 -10.77 19.88 7.23
N TRP A 301 -9.79 20.52 6.61
CA TRP A 301 -8.66 19.89 5.95
C TRP A 301 -7.48 19.72 6.90
N SER A 302 -6.85 18.57 6.84
CA SER A 302 -5.66 18.24 7.66
C SER A 302 -4.34 18.61 6.97
N GLY A 303 -4.37 19.57 6.04
CA GLY A 303 -3.22 19.99 5.25
C GLY A 303 -3.14 19.30 3.89
N GLY A 304 -1.93 19.17 3.35
CA GLY A 304 -1.76 18.56 2.02
C GLY A 304 -0.31 18.25 1.67
N ILE A 305 -0.15 17.59 0.51
CA ILE A 305 1.10 17.09 -0.04
C ILE A 305 1.31 17.74 -1.41
N VAL A 306 2.35 18.55 -1.54
CA VAL A 306 2.71 19.18 -2.83
C VAL A 306 3.24 18.12 -3.79
N TYR A 307 2.75 18.11 -4.99
CA TYR A 307 3.29 17.33 -6.09
C TYR A 307 4.26 18.22 -6.87
N MET A 308 5.58 17.96 -6.96
CA MET A 308 6.41 16.95 -6.28
C MET A 308 7.83 17.48 -6.01
N TYR A 309 8.69 16.67 -5.37
CA TYR A 309 10.07 17.08 -5.06
C TYR A 309 10.97 17.09 -6.30
N PHE A 310 11.04 15.96 -7.01
CA PHE A 310 11.92 15.83 -8.19
C PHE A 310 11.29 16.43 -9.44
N GLU A 311 12.08 17.21 -10.22
CA GLU A 311 11.66 17.66 -11.54
C GLU A 311 11.69 16.52 -12.53
N GLU A 312 10.59 16.36 -13.26
CA GLU A 312 10.40 15.37 -14.30
C GLU A 312 9.84 16.02 -15.56
N GLU A 313 9.55 15.23 -16.62
CA GLU A 313 8.99 15.73 -17.86
C GLU A 313 7.67 16.49 -17.67
N ASN A 314 6.89 16.12 -16.64
CA ASN A 314 5.63 16.77 -16.27
C ASN A 314 5.79 18.15 -15.63
N LYS A 315 7.02 18.55 -15.29
CA LYS A 315 7.40 19.87 -14.75
C LYS A 315 6.70 20.25 -13.43
N TYR A 316 6.59 19.32 -12.50
CA TYR A 316 6.06 19.56 -11.15
C TYR A 316 7.13 19.64 -10.06
N GLY A 317 8.38 19.41 -10.38
CA GLY A 317 9.46 19.38 -9.42
C GLY A 317 9.79 20.74 -8.82
N VAL A 318 10.34 20.71 -7.61
CA VAL A 318 10.98 21.87 -6.97
C VAL A 318 12.49 21.74 -6.97
N VAL A 319 13.01 20.54 -7.21
CA VAL A 319 14.44 20.22 -7.29
C VAL A 319 14.71 19.43 -8.55
N GLU A 320 15.71 19.83 -9.31
CA GLU A 320 16.23 19.09 -10.46
C GLU A 320 17.53 18.37 -10.07
N LEU A 321 17.65 17.11 -10.42
CA LEU A 321 18.92 16.39 -10.25
C LEU A 321 19.83 16.65 -11.46
N ALA A 322 21.07 17.06 -11.22
CA ALA A 322 22.08 17.15 -12.27
C ALA A 322 22.32 15.76 -12.90
N LYS A 323 22.97 15.71 -14.08
CA LYS A 323 23.23 14.47 -14.79
C LYS A 323 24.07 13.46 -13.99
N ASP A 324 24.90 13.95 -13.07
CA ASP A 324 25.64 13.15 -12.09
C ASP A 324 24.75 12.59 -10.98
N LYS A 325 23.51 13.08 -10.84
CA LYS A 325 22.49 12.72 -9.83
C LYS A 325 22.90 12.97 -8.38
N ASP A 326 24.07 13.54 -8.11
CA ASP A 326 24.60 13.71 -6.77
C ASP A 326 24.31 15.11 -6.20
N THR A 327 24.10 16.10 -7.07
CA THR A 327 23.89 17.50 -6.64
C THR A 327 22.50 18.00 -7.02
N PRO A 328 21.57 18.12 -6.05
CA PRO A 328 20.27 18.74 -6.28
C PRO A 328 20.41 20.21 -6.65
N ARG A 329 19.72 20.65 -7.68
CA ARG A 329 19.58 22.06 -8.07
C ARG A 329 18.17 22.53 -7.73
N GLU A 330 18.07 23.49 -6.85
CA GLU A 330 16.78 24.12 -6.53
C GLU A 330 16.26 24.90 -7.74
N LEU A 331 14.98 24.72 -8.02
CA LEU A 331 14.24 25.50 -9.01
C LEU A 331 13.62 26.73 -8.33
N GLU A 332 13.14 27.71 -9.08
CA GLU A 332 12.49 28.92 -8.54
C GLU A 332 11.31 28.58 -7.63
N ASP A 333 10.59 27.51 -7.92
CA ASP A 333 9.48 26.98 -7.12
C ASP A 333 9.89 26.59 -5.69
N PHE A 334 11.16 26.20 -5.46
CA PHE A 334 11.66 25.74 -4.16
C PHE A 334 11.57 26.85 -3.08
N GLU A 335 12.14 28.01 -3.35
CA GLU A 335 12.15 29.12 -2.39
C GLU A 335 10.74 29.69 -2.15
N ILE A 336 9.89 29.68 -3.16
CA ILE A 336 8.49 30.10 -3.02
C ILE A 336 7.73 29.13 -2.10
N LEU A 337 7.91 27.82 -2.33
CA LEU A 337 7.29 26.79 -1.50
C LEU A 337 7.81 26.84 -0.06
N ALA A 338 9.14 26.94 0.12
CA ALA A 338 9.76 27.06 1.43
C ALA A 338 9.20 28.26 2.21
N THR A 339 9.12 29.42 1.57
CA THR A 339 8.53 30.63 2.16
C THR A 339 7.07 30.40 2.53
N SER A 340 6.28 29.78 1.64
CA SER A 340 4.85 29.53 1.87
C SER A 340 4.62 28.59 3.05
N PHE A 341 5.33 27.47 3.13
CA PHE A 341 5.17 26.51 4.23
C PHE A 341 5.68 27.02 5.57
N ASN A 342 6.78 27.80 5.60
CA ASN A 342 7.32 28.32 6.84
C ASN A 342 6.49 29.50 7.40
N ASN A 343 5.71 30.18 6.57
CA ASN A 343 4.86 31.30 6.99
C ASN A 343 3.46 30.88 7.49
N VAL A 344 3.04 29.61 7.29
CA VAL A 344 1.73 29.17 7.77
C VAL A 344 1.83 28.44 9.10
N SER A 345 0.91 28.78 10.01
CA SER A 345 0.77 28.15 11.32
C SER A 345 -0.71 27.94 11.60
N PRO A 346 -1.30 26.81 11.16
CA PRO A 346 -2.71 26.53 11.36
C PRO A 346 -3.03 26.43 12.85
N LEU A 347 -4.23 26.87 13.23
CA LEU A 347 -4.68 26.81 14.61
C LEU A 347 -5.02 25.35 14.96
N ALA A 348 -4.18 24.71 15.76
CA ALA A 348 -4.37 23.35 16.23
C ALA A 348 -5.39 23.29 17.38
N ILE A 349 -6.16 22.21 17.43
CA ILE A 349 -7.02 21.88 18.57
C ILE A 349 -6.43 20.71 19.35
N SER A 350 -6.57 20.69 20.67
CA SER A 350 -6.20 19.50 21.45
C SER A 350 -7.23 18.38 21.26
N LYS A 351 -6.79 17.13 21.35
CA LYS A 351 -7.66 15.93 21.28
C LYS A 351 -8.75 15.96 22.36
N GLU A 352 -8.43 16.51 23.53
CA GLU A 352 -9.39 16.70 24.63
C GLU A 352 -10.52 17.64 24.22
N ASN A 353 -10.18 18.85 23.74
CA ASN A 353 -11.19 19.82 23.28
C ASN A 353 -12.00 19.31 22.09
N TYR A 354 -11.34 18.56 21.19
CA TYR A 354 -12.02 17.97 20.05
C TYR A 354 -12.98 16.85 20.46
N THR A 355 -12.69 16.12 21.54
CA THR A 355 -13.59 15.10 22.10
C THR A 355 -14.93 15.71 22.53
N GLU A 356 -14.92 16.91 23.14
CA GLU A 356 -16.17 17.60 23.52
C GLU A 356 -17.00 17.98 22.28
N ILE A 357 -16.35 18.44 21.21
CA ILE A 357 -17.04 18.75 19.94
C ILE A 357 -17.68 17.48 19.33
N LEU A 358 -16.98 16.33 19.39
CA LEU A 358 -17.53 15.07 18.85
C LEU A 358 -18.74 14.57 19.65
N LYS A 359 -18.76 14.75 20.97
CA LYS A 359 -19.92 14.40 21.81
C LYS A 359 -21.16 15.18 21.42
N GLU A 360 -21.01 16.45 21.04
CA GLU A 360 -22.13 17.31 20.60
C GLU A 360 -22.62 16.92 19.20
N LYS A 361 -21.74 16.43 18.31
CA LYS A 361 -22.10 16.09 16.92
C LYS A 361 -22.85 14.77 16.78
N GLY A 362 -22.72 13.83 17.73
CA GLY A 362 -23.33 12.51 17.66
C GLY A 362 -22.67 11.57 16.63
N GLU A 363 -23.27 10.40 16.43
CA GLU A 363 -22.77 9.42 15.48
C GLU A 363 -23.10 9.80 14.03
N PHE A 364 -22.10 9.69 13.15
CA PHE A 364 -22.27 9.86 11.71
C PHE A 364 -22.63 8.51 11.07
N ASN A 365 -23.86 8.38 10.61
CA ASN A 365 -24.27 7.25 9.78
C ASN A 365 -24.41 7.73 8.33
N ILE A 366 -23.53 7.23 7.48
CA ILE A 366 -23.52 7.57 6.05
C ILE A 366 -23.98 6.35 5.26
N ASN A 367 -25.06 6.51 4.52
CA ASN A 367 -25.55 5.48 3.61
C ASN A 367 -24.60 5.34 2.41
N CYS A 368 -24.35 4.10 2.01
CA CYS A 368 -23.59 3.83 0.79
C CYS A 368 -24.33 4.38 -0.44
N PRO A 369 -23.59 4.79 -1.47
CA PRO A 369 -24.18 5.27 -2.71
C PRO A 369 -24.98 4.17 -3.40
N SER A 370 -26.19 4.49 -3.85
CA SER A 370 -27.00 3.56 -4.64
C SER A 370 -26.41 3.38 -6.03
N LEU A 371 -26.51 2.18 -6.60
CA LEU A 371 -26.08 1.88 -7.97
C LEU A 371 -26.83 2.78 -8.97
N SER A 372 -26.12 3.34 -9.92
CA SER A 372 -26.61 4.25 -10.94
C SER A 372 -25.69 4.25 -12.18
N HIS A 373 -26.03 5.06 -13.18
CA HIS A 373 -25.15 5.23 -14.35
C HIS A 373 -23.82 5.95 -14.02
N LEU A 374 -23.74 6.65 -12.86
CA LEU A 374 -22.54 7.31 -12.37
C LEU A 374 -21.82 6.50 -11.30
N TRP A 375 -22.48 5.50 -10.70
CA TRP A 375 -21.90 4.71 -9.63
C TRP A 375 -22.24 3.23 -9.77
N LYS A 376 -21.22 2.37 -9.91
CA LYS A 376 -21.37 0.95 -10.20
C LYS A 376 -20.86 0.03 -9.07
N ALA A 377 -20.06 0.54 -8.12
CA ALA A 377 -19.50 -0.31 -7.08
C ALA A 377 -20.58 -0.84 -6.12
N ASN A 378 -20.66 -2.16 -6.02
CA ASN A 378 -21.53 -2.86 -5.08
C ASN A 378 -20.98 -2.76 -3.65
N GLU A 379 -21.87 -2.86 -2.65
CA GLU A 379 -21.49 -2.90 -1.23
C GLU A 379 -20.86 -4.24 -0.84
N ARG A 380 -21.22 -5.31 -1.55
CA ARG A 380 -20.59 -6.61 -1.38
C ARG A 380 -19.17 -6.58 -1.94
N LEU A 381 -18.20 -6.82 -1.06
CA LEU A 381 -16.78 -6.74 -1.39
C LEU A 381 -16.22 -8.12 -1.77
N PRO A 382 -15.14 -8.17 -2.58
CA PRO A 382 -14.41 -9.41 -2.84
C PRO A 382 -13.89 -10.05 -1.54
N PRO A 383 -13.73 -11.39 -1.52
CA PRO A 383 -13.15 -12.09 -0.38
C PRO A 383 -11.70 -11.67 -0.15
N THR A 384 -11.22 -11.84 1.09
CA THR A 384 -9.80 -11.71 1.39
C THR A 384 -9.02 -12.81 0.67
N PRO A 385 -7.97 -12.48 -0.10
CA PRO A 385 -7.22 -13.49 -0.84
C PRO A 385 -6.60 -14.54 0.08
N ASN A 386 -6.89 -15.82 -0.21
CA ASN A 386 -6.43 -16.96 0.58
C ASN A 386 -5.30 -17.71 -0.13
N LYS A 387 -4.07 -17.50 0.36
CA LYS A 387 -2.85 -18.07 -0.21
C LYS A 387 -2.88 -19.59 -0.26
N GLU A 388 -3.26 -20.25 0.83
CA GLU A 388 -3.30 -21.71 0.92
C GLU A 388 -4.28 -22.31 -0.10
N LYS A 389 -5.46 -21.69 -0.25
CA LYS A 389 -6.46 -22.10 -1.25
C LYS A 389 -5.93 -21.98 -2.68
N CYS A 390 -5.27 -20.86 -2.98
CA CYS A 390 -4.72 -20.60 -4.32
C CYS A 390 -3.52 -21.51 -4.64
N GLU A 391 -2.62 -21.75 -3.69
CA GLU A 391 -1.54 -22.73 -3.83
C GLU A 391 -2.06 -24.15 -4.03
N CYS A 392 -3.20 -24.50 -3.41
CA CYS A 392 -3.83 -25.78 -3.62
C CYS A 392 -4.28 -26.01 -5.08
N ILE A 393 -4.52 -24.97 -5.88
CA ILE A 393 -4.79 -25.10 -7.31
C ILE A 393 -3.59 -25.73 -8.02
N GLU A 394 -2.40 -25.21 -7.80
CA GLU A 394 -1.16 -25.70 -8.43
C GLU A 394 -0.83 -27.14 -8.04
N LEU A 395 -1.25 -27.55 -6.84
CA LEU A 395 -0.96 -28.86 -6.28
C LEU A 395 -2.00 -29.93 -6.69
N THR A 396 -3.23 -29.54 -7.00
CA THR A 396 -4.36 -30.47 -7.17
C THR A 396 -4.96 -30.46 -8.57
N GLN A 397 -4.85 -29.35 -9.29
CA GLN A 397 -5.40 -29.29 -10.64
C GLN A 397 -4.59 -30.17 -11.60
N PRO A 398 -5.26 -30.97 -12.42
CA PRO A 398 -4.58 -31.92 -13.31
C PRO A 398 -3.77 -31.23 -14.42
N CYS A 399 -4.14 -30.02 -14.79
CA CYS A 399 -3.41 -29.19 -15.75
C CYS A 399 -3.15 -27.81 -15.16
N VAL A 400 -1.90 -27.43 -14.94
CA VAL A 400 -1.53 -26.13 -14.38
C VAL A 400 -0.74 -25.31 -15.38
N LEU A 401 -0.87 -23.98 -15.26
CA LEU A 401 -0.12 -23.02 -16.05
C LEU A 401 1.06 -22.49 -15.25
N LEU A 402 2.25 -22.55 -15.83
CA LEU A 402 3.44 -21.87 -15.31
C LEU A 402 3.42 -20.40 -15.75
N PRO A 403 4.04 -19.50 -14.98
CA PRO A 403 4.15 -18.09 -15.35
C PRO A 403 4.75 -17.89 -16.75
N LEU A 404 4.11 -17.06 -17.57
CA LEU A 404 4.59 -16.75 -18.91
C LEU A 404 5.48 -15.50 -18.89
N GLU A 405 6.52 -15.49 -19.75
CA GLU A 405 7.33 -14.28 -19.98
C GLU A 405 6.48 -13.18 -20.64
N ASP A 406 5.73 -13.52 -21.69
CA ASP A 406 4.80 -12.61 -22.36
C ASP A 406 3.40 -12.69 -21.75
N LYS A 407 3.13 -11.78 -20.82
CA LYS A 407 1.84 -11.69 -20.11
C LYS A 407 0.66 -11.30 -21.03
N THR A 408 0.93 -10.78 -22.24
CA THR A 408 -0.14 -10.40 -23.18
C THR A 408 -0.90 -11.64 -23.69
N ASN A 409 -0.30 -12.80 -23.61
CA ASN A 409 -0.90 -14.07 -24.03
C ASN A 409 -2.01 -14.54 -23.08
N TYR A 410 -2.00 -14.14 -21.80
CA TYR A 410 -3.05 -14.54 -20.85
C TYR A 410 -4.45 -14.16 -21.35
N LYS A 411 -4.62 -12.97 -21.92
CA LYS A 411 -5.91 -12.56 -22.46
C LYS A 411 -6.42 -13.51 -23.55
N LYS A 412 -5.56 -13.91 -24.48
CA LYS A 412 -5.92 -14.85 -25.57
C LYS A 412 -6.32 -16.22 -25.02
N MET A 413 -5.61 -16.68 -23.98
CA MET A 413 -5.92 -17.95 -23.31
C MET A 413 -7.28 -17.89 -22.62
N PHE A 414 -7.59 -16.83 -21.88
CA PHE A 414 -8.90 -16.64 -21.27
C PHE A 414 -10.01 -16.57 -22.32
N ASP A 415 -9.84 -15.76 -23.37
CA ASP A 415 -10.83 -15.59 -24.42
C ASP A 415 -11.17 -16.94 -25.10
N PHE A 416 -10.16 -17.78 -25.35
CA PHE A 416 -10.35 -19.11 -25.93
C PHE A 416 -10.99 -20.08 -24.93
N ILE A 417 -10.41 -20.26 -23.75
CA ILE A 417 -10.83 -21.28 -22.79
C ILE A 417 -12.24 -20.98 -22.26
N CYS A 418 -12.52 -19.71 -21.90
CA CYS A 418 -13.85 -19.32 -21.42
C CYS A 418 -14.92 -19.29 -22.53
N GLY A 419 -14.53 -19.38 -23.81
CA GLY A 419 -15.42 -19.66 -24.90
C GLY A 419 -15.88 -21.13 -24.93
N GLU A 420 -15.10 -22.02 -24.34
CA GLU A 420 -15.34 -23.47 -24.35
C GLU A 420 -15.89 -24.02 -23.03
N VAL A 421 -15.53 -23.41 -21.89
CA VAL A 421 -15.97 -23.79 -20.54
C VAL A 421 -16.57 -22.61 -19.78
N ASP A 422 -17.38 -22.91 -18.77
CA ASP A 422 -17.93 -21.88 -17.88
C ASP A 422 -16.84 -21.40 -16.90
N CYS A 423 -16.50 -20.11 -16.96
CA CYS A 423 -15.49 -19.45 -16.13
C CYS A 423 -16.09 -18.66 -14.94
N VAL A 424 -17.28 -19.00 -14.49
CA VAL A 424 -17.98 -18.27 -13.42
C VAL A 424 -17.23 -18.29 -12.09
N ASP A 425 -16.50 -19.35 -11.80
CA ASP A 425 -15.76 -19.55 -10.55
C ASP A 425 -14.45 -18.75 -10.43
N ILE A 426 -13.96 -18.18 -11.53
CA ILE A 426 -12.83 -17.23 -11.50
C ILE A 426 -13.25 -15.78 -11.69
N LYS A 427 -14.55 -15.52 -11.93
CA LYS A 427 -15.08 -14.19 -12.22
C LYS A 427 -15.06 -13.31 -10.97
N ALA A 428 -14.63 -12.04 -11.14
CA ALA A 428 -14.78 -10.99 -10.15
C ALA A 428 -15.58 -9.83 -10.78
N ASP A 429 -16.74 -9.50 -10.19
CA ASP A 429 -17.67 -8.52 -10.74
C ASP A 429 -18.08 -7.51 -9.65
N GLY A 430 -17.44 -6.36 -9.66
CA GLY A 430 -17.68 -5.28 -8.69
C GLY A 430 -19.05 -4.62 -8.84
N VAL A 431 -19.71 -4.75 -10.00
CA VAL A 431 -21.06 -4.21 -10.26
C VAL A 431 -22.12 -5.11 -9.65
N LEU A 432 -22.04 -6.40 -9.91
CA LEU A 432 -22.98 -7.39 -9.39
C LEU A 432 -22.67 -7.80 -7.96
N GLY A 433 -21.48 -7.47 -7.44
CA GLY A 433 -20.99 -7.98 -6.16
C GLY A 433 -20.83 -9.49 -6.17
N TYR A 434 -20.49 -10.05 -7.33
CA TYR A 434 -20.29 -11.48 -7.53
C TYR A 434 -18.79 -11.80 -7.59
N TYR A 435 -18.36 -12.75 -6.78
CA TYR A 435 -16.98 -13.21 -6.72
C TYR A 435 -16.97 -14.73 -6.70
N GLY A 436 -16.45 -15.33 -7.77
CA GLY A 436 -16.33 -16.77 -7.91
C GLY A 436 -15.33 -17.36 -6.91
N ASP A 437 -15.40 -18.67 -6.72
CA ASP A 437 -14.63 -19.39 -5.69
C ASP A 437 -13.11 -19.21 -5.80
N PHE A 438 -12.58 -18.90 -6.98
CA PHE A 438 -11.15 -18.68 -7.24
C PHE A 438 -10.84 -17.26 -7.76
N SER A 439 -11.79 -16.34 -7.61
CA SER A 439 -11.62 -14.97 -8.09
C SER A 439 -10.44 -14.23 -7.44
N GLU A 440 -10.05 -14.62 -6.23
CA GLU A 440 -8.93 -14.05 -5.48
C GLU A 440 -7.55 -14.65 -5.80
N CYS A 441 -7.47 -15.64 -6.68
CA CYS A 441 -6.20 -16.29 -7.02
C CYS A 441 -5.48 -15.58 -8.17
N SER A 442 -4.19 -15.91 -8.40
CA SER A 442 -3.40 -15.30 -9.47
C SER A 442 -3.95 -15.62 -10.86
N VAL A 443 -3.49 -14.89 -11.87
CA VAL A 443 -3.88 -15.12 -13.28
C VAL A 443 -3.54 -16.53 -13.71
N GLU A 444 -2.36 -17.02 -13.36
CA GLU A 444 -1.88 -18.36 -13.68
C GLU A 444 -2.72 -19.44 -12.98
N GLN A 445 -3.07 -19.22 -11.73
CA GLN A 445 -3.90 -20.13 -10.95
C GLN A 445 -5.33 -20.18 -11.47
N LYS A 446 -5.92 -19.03 -11.82
CA LYS A 446 -7.23 -18.96 -12.49
C LYS A 446 -7.24 -19.73 -13.81
N LEU A 447 -6.23 -19.49 -14.66
CA LEU A 447 -6.11 -20.24 -15.91
C LEU A 447 -5.87 -21.73 -15.69
N SER A 448 -5.19 -22.13 -14.62
CA SER A 448 -5.00 -23.55 -14.28
C SER A 448 -6.32 -24.25 -13.96
N VAL A 449 -7.24 -23.56 -13.26
CA VAL A 449 -8.60 -24.09 -13.01
C VAL A 449 -9.33 -24.31 -14.33
N GLU A 450 -9.34 -23.31 -15.20
CA GLU A 450 -10.10 -23.36 -16.45
C GLU A 450 -9.49 -24.30 -17.49
N LEU A 451 -8.16 -24.37 -17.58
CA LEU A 451 -7.45 -25.38 -18.37
C LEU A 451 -7.83 -26.81 -17.93
N SER A 452 -7.87 -27.05 -16.63
CA SER A 452 -8.24 -28.36 -16.10
C SER A 452 -9.67 -28.74 -16.48
N LYS A 453 -10.63 -27.79 -16.41
CA LYS A 453 -12.01 -28.02 -16.89
C LYS A 453 -12.06 -28.27 -18.39
N TYR A 454 -11.28 -27.50 -19.17
CA TYR A 454 -11.23 -27.66 -20.62
C TYR A 454 -10.79 -29.09 -21.03
N PHE A 455 -9.67 -29.57 -20.48
CA PHE A 455 -9.16 -30.90 -20.78
C PHE A 455 -10.05 -32.03 -20.25
N LEU A 456 -10.69 -31.81 -19.08
CA LEU A 456 -11.69 -32.76 -18.56
C LEU A 456 -12.90 -32.88 -19.49
N LYS A 457 -13.42 -31.77 -20.03
CA LYS A 457 -14.54 -31.73 -20.96
C LYS A 457 -14.22 -32.45 -22.27
N GLN A 458 -12.98 -32.38 -22.74
CA GLN A 458 -12.54 -33.00 -23.98
C GLN A 458 -12.23 -34.51 -23.81
N GLU A 459 -12.31 -35.05 -22.57
CA GLU A 459 -11.84 -36.43 -22.24
C GLU A 459 -10.36 -36.67 -22.62
N GLU A 460 -9.57 -35.61 -22.74
CA GLU A 460 -8.20 -35.59 -23.24
C GLU A 460 -7.16 -35.20 -22.18
N MET A 461 -7.40 -35.60 -20.92
CA MET A 461 -6.50 -35.26 -19.80
C MET A 461 -5.04 -35.66 -20.03
N ASP A 462 -4.79 -36.67 -20.86
CA ASP A 462 -3.43 -37.05 -21.25
C ASP A 462 -2.76 -36.08 -22.23
N LYS A 463 -3.53 -35.14 -22.78
CA LYS A 463 -3.10 -34.11 -23.73
C LYS A 463 -2.87 -32.75 -23.10
N CYS A 464 -2.95 -32.59 -21.77
CA CYS A 464 -2.43 -31.36 -21.13
C CYS A 464 -0.99 -31.17 -21.63
N PRO A 465 -0.72 -30.20 -22.52
CA PRO A 465 0.47 -30.22 -23.33
C PRO A 465 1.67 -29.82 -22.44
N TYR A 466 2.60 -30.73 -22.36
CA TYR A 466 3.94 -30.43 -21.88
C TYR A 466 4.72 -29.80 -23.05
N GLU A 467 5.20 -28.56 -22.85
CA GLU A 467 5.98 -27.82 -23.86
C GLU A 467 5.27 -27.56 -25.20
N SER A 468 3.98 -27.20 -25.16
CA SER A 468 3.28 -26.81 -26.38
C SER A 468 3.90 -25.56 -27.02
N LYS A 469 4.13 -25.59 -28.33
CA LYS A 469 4.46 -24.43 -29.14
C LYS A 469 3.22 -23.58 -29.46
N ASP A 470 2.02 -24.11 -29.19
CA ASP A 470 0.77 -23.37 -29.35
C ASP A 470 0.66 -22.31 -28.25
N ILE A 471 0.51 -21.06 -28.65
CA ILE A 471 0.39 -19.90 -27.77
C ILE A 471 -0.78 -20.04 -26.77
N LEU A 472 -1.83 -20.79 -27.14
CA LEU A 472 -3.01 -21.00 -26.30
C LEU A 472 -2.75 -21.94 -25.11
N PHE A 473 -1.67 -22.72 -25.17
CA PHE A 473 -1.31 -23.70 -24.14
C PHE A 473 0.15 -23.55 -23.68
N GLN A 474 0.79 -22.46 -24.04
CA GLN A 474 2.17 -22.19 -23.62
C GLN A 474 2.24 -22.20 -22.09
N GLY A 475 3.21 -22.91 -21.53
CA GLY A 475 3.40 -23.03 -20.07
C GLY A 475 2.48 -24.02 -19.37
N ALA A 476 1.52 -24.65 -20.06
CA ALA A 476 0.68 -25.68 -19.45
C ALA A 476 1.50 -26.94 -19.09
N LYS A 477 1.25 -27.46 -17.89
CA LYS A 477 1.97 -28.62 -17.33
C LYS A 477 1.02 -29.56 -16.62
N LYS A 478 1.17 -30.88 -16.87
CA LYS A 478 0.44 -31.92 -16.12
C LYS A 478 1.02 -32.06 -14.71
N THR A 479 0.16 -32.09 -13.70
CA THR A 479 0.55 -32.38 -12.31
C THR A 479 0.33 -33.86 -11.97
N SER A 480 1.22 -34.42 -11.15
CA SER A 480 1.20 -35.86 -10.83
C SER A 480 1.00 -36.20 -9.35
N ASN A 481 1.04 -35.23 -8.46
CA ASN A 481 1.07 -35.49 -7.03
C ASN A 481 -0.05 -34.80 -6.27
N GLN A 482 -0.73 -35.53 -5.38
CA GLN A 482 -1.64 -35.00 -4.39
C GLN A 482 -0.85 -34.43 -3.18
N PRO A 483 -1.11 -33.19 -2.75
CA PRO A 483 -0.42 -32.62 -1.61
C PRO A 483 -0.87 -33.28 -0.32
N LYS A 484 0.09 -33.84 0.41
CA LYS A 484 -0.16 -34.42 1.71
C LYS A 484 0.65 -33.69 2.78
N ASN A 485 0.02 -33.45 3.94
CA ASN A 485 0.74 -32.94 5.09
C ASN A 485 1.73 -34.02 5.62
N LYS A 486 2.50 -33.67 6.67
CA LYS A 486 3.44 -34.60 7.31
C LYS A 486 2.74 -35.86 7.87
N GLN A 487 1.44 -35.84 8.08
CA GLN A 487 0.58 -36.93 8.55
C GLN A 487 -0.06 -37.73 7.38
N GLY A 488 0.16 -37.31 6.13
CA GLY A 488 -0.38 -37.97 4.95
C GLY A 488 -1.81 -37.58 4.57
N GLU A 489 -2.37 -36.54 5.21
CA GLU A 489 -3.72 -36.02 4.93
C GLU A 489 -3.69 -35.05 3.74
N ASP A 490 -4.72 -35.08 2.93
CA ASP A 490 -4.92 -34.12 1.83
C ASP A 490 -5.34 -32.76 2.38
N ILE A 491 -4.40 -31.81 2.39
CA ILE A 491 -4.61 -30.45 2.90
C ILE A 491 -5.52 -29.59 2.01
N CYS A 492 -5.71 -29.98 0.77
CA CYS A 492 -6.46 -29.21 -0.23
C CYS A 492 -7.93 -29.64 -0.35
N SER A 493 -8.30 -30.80 0.19
CA SER A 493 -9.67 -31.36 0.07
C SER A 493 -10.76 -30.42 0.58
N LYS A 494 -10.44 -29.58 1.60
CA LYS A 494 -11.39 -28.60 2.17
C LYS A 494 -11.82 -27.51 1.17
N TYR A 495 -10.98 -27.20 0.19
CA TYR A 495 -11.23 -26.14 -0.80
C TYR A 495 -11.95 -26.65 -2.05
N PHE A 496 -11.85 -27.94 -2.37
CA PHE A 496 -12.34 -28.53 -3.62
C PHE A 496 -13.53 -29.46 -3.44
N LYS A 497 -14.21 -29.44 -2.30
CA LYS A 497 -15.35 -30.32 -2.00
C LYS A 497 -16.50 -30.22 -3.01
N ASN A 498 -16.66 -29.09 -3.69
CA ASN A 498 -17.72 -28.83 -4.65
C ASN A 498 -17.29 -29.02 -6.12
N LEU A 499 -16.00 -29.13 -6.39
CA LEU A 499 -15.51 -29.45 -7.73
C LEU A 499 -15.51 -30.96 -7.86
N ASN A 500 -16.41 -31.52 -8.68
CA ASN A 500 -16.52 -32.95 -8.98
C ASN A 500 -15.28 -33.54 -9.71
N ILE A 501 -14.07 -33.08 -9.37
CA ILE A 501 -12.82 -33.47 -10.03
C ILE A 501 -12.25 -34.77 -9.45
N ASN A 502 -12.73 -35.25 -8.29
CA ASN A 502 -12.23 -36.48 -7.66
C ASN A 502 -13.38 -37.44 -7.31
N LYS A 503 -13.88 -38.18 -8.29
CA LYS A 503 -14.55 -39.43 -8.02
C LYS A 503 -13.61 -40.58 -8.41
N GLU A 504 -12.68 -40.95 -7.55
CA GLU A 504 -12.15 -42.31 -7.49
C GLU A 504 -11.88 -42.74 -6.04
N LYS A 505 -12.72 -43.70 -5.65
CA LYS A 505 -12.60 -44.76 -4.64
C LYS A 505 -12.01 -44.43 -3.26
N LYS A 506 -12.93 -44.32 -2.28
CA LYS A 506 -12.68 -44.63 -0.87
C LYS A 506 -12.22 -46.08 -0.73
N VAL A 507 -11.08 -46.26 -0.10
CA VAL A 507 -10.78 -47.47 0.66
C VAL A 507 -10.90 -47.09 2.13
N ASP A 508 -11.86 -47.74 2.82
CA ASP A 508 -12.09 -47.64 4.25
C ASP A 508 -10.87 -48.13 5.04
N SER A 509 -10.40 -47.34 5.97
CA SER A 509 -9.77 -47.84 7.19
C SER A 509 -10.05 -46.89 8.36
N ASN A 510 -10.90 -47.40 9.28
CA ASN A 510 -11.11 -46.83 10.62
C ASN A 510 -9.81 -46.85 11.43
N GLN A 511 -9.51 -45.79 12.15
CA GLN A 511 -9.41 -45.82 13.63
C GLN A 511 -9.07 -44.44 14.22
N LYS A 512 -9.65 -44.24 15.38
CA LYS A 512 -9.60 -43.12 16.35
C LYS A 512 -8.20 -42.87 16.93
N GLU A 513 -7.90 -41.70 17.38
CA GLU A 513 -8.06 -41.11 18.73
C GLU A 513 -7.12 -39.91 18.96
N ASP A 514 -7.70 -38.91 19.57
CA ASP A 514 -7.24 -37.96 20.61
C ASP A 514 -5.78 -37.48 20.69
N SER A 515 -5.60 -36.17 20.72
CA SER A 515 -5.39 -35.41 21.97
C SER A 515 -4.84 -33.99 21.73
N ASN A 516 -5.40 -33.07 22.47
CA ASN A 516 -4.98 -31.73 22.81
C ASN A 516 -3.47 -31.49 22.90
N LEU A 517 -3.01 -30.37 22.41
CA LEU A 517 -1.98 -29.59 23.10
C LEU A 517 -2.02 -28.11 22.70
N THR A 518 -2.28 -27.32 23.71
CA THR A 518 -2.14 -25.86 23.80
C THR A 518 -0.72 -25.40 23.47
N SER A 519 -0.58 -24.37 22.68
CA SER A 519 0.67 -23.60 22.63
C SER A 519 0.45 -22.18 23.16
N GLN A 520 0.97 -21.95 24.34
CA GLN A 520 1.25 -20.63 24.88
C GLN A 520 2.65 -20.17 24.44
N GLY A 521 2.77 -18.89 24.18
CA GLY A 521 3.92 -18.08 24.52
C GLY A 521 4.91 -17.79 23.42
N ILE A 522 4.85 -16.59 22.86
CA ILE A 522 6.01 -15.87 22.35
C ILE A 522 6.06 -14.49 23.00
N ILE A 523 7.13 -14.31 23.64
CA ILE A 523 7.67 -13.36 24.57
C ILE A 523 7.98 -12.03 23.89
N THR A 524 7.50 -10.96 24.50
CA THR A 524 8.00 -9.59 24.35
C THR A 524 9.45 -9.47 24.82
N ILE A 525 10.36 -9.22 23.88
CA ILE A 525 11.74 -8.84 24.18
C ILE A 525 11.90 -7.36 23.84
N SER A 526 11.72 -6.48 24.81
CA SER A 526 11.98 -5.05 24.54
C SER A 526 12.85 -4.33 25.58
N HIS A 527 12.92 -4.70 26.81
CA HIS A 527 13.73 -3.93 27.79
C HIS A 527 14.87 -4.71 28.44
N THR A 528 14.86 -6.02 28.39
CA THR A 528 15.80 -6.86 29.15
C THR A 528 17.16 -7.02 28.44
N TYR A 529 17.25 -6.82 27.15
CA TYR A 529 18.50 -7.04 26.39
C TYR A 529 19.59 -6.00 26.65
N CYS A 530 19.25 -4.73 26.77
CA CYS A 530 20.26 -3.72 27.10
C CYS A 530 20.84 -3.91 28.52
N ILE A 531 20.00 -4.31 29.48
CA ILE A 531 20.44 -4.53 30.87
C ILE A 531 21.25 -5.82 30.99
N PHE A 532 20.89 -6.89 30.28
CA PHE A 532 21.63 -8.15 30.29
C PHE A 532 22.99 -8.06 29.57
N ILE A 533 23.09 -7.34 28.48
CA ILE A 533 24.38 -7.10 27.80
C ILE A 533 25.30 -6.25 28.67
N MET A 534 24.77 -5.26 29.38
CA MET A 534 25.55 -4.45 30.32
C MET A 534 26.04 -5.27 31.53
N LEU A 535 25.20 -6.14 32.10
CA LEU A 535 25.58 -7.03 33.21
C LEU A 535 26.58 -8.11 32.79
N PHE A 536 26.43 -8.69 31.59
CA PHE A 536 27.37 -9.70 31.07
C PHE A 536 28.75 -9.10 30.75
N LEU A 537 28.79 -7.87 30.25
CA LEU A 537 30.04 -7.14 29.97
C LEU A 537 30.73 -6.68 31.25
N VAL A 538 30.00 -6.33 32.29
CA VAL A 538 30.60 -5.99 33.60
C VAL A 538 31.21 -7.23 34.25
N CYS A 539 30.59 -8.42 34.19
CA CYS A 539 31.17 -9.68 34.69
C CYS A 539 32.43 -10.12 33.95
N LEU A 540 32.51 -9.89 32.62
CA LEU A 540 33.72 -10.19 31.82
C LEU A 540 34.88 -9.23 32.10
N LEU A 541 34.61 -8.03 32.62
CA LEU A 541 35.62 -7.01 32.91
C LEU A 541 36.23 -7.16 34.30
N THR A 542 35.64 -7.99 35.20
CA THR A 542 36.17 -8.28 36.54
C THR A 542 37.02 -9.56 36.62
N ILE A 543 37.15 -10.29 35.48
CA ILE A 543 37.89 -11.57 35.43
C ILE A 543 39.21 -11.45 34.65
N PHE A 544 39.58 -10.23 34.14
CA PHE A 544 40.88 -10.01 33.53
C PHE A 544 41.59 -8.78 34.11
#